data_043a39edaffddbe954537af1610b82a2
#
_entry.id   043a39edaffddbe954537af1610b82a2
#
_cell.length_a   1.000
_cell.length_b   1.000
_cell.length_c   1.000
_cell.angle_alpha   90.00
_cell.angle_beta   90.00
_cell.angle_gamma   90.00
#
_symmetry.space_group_name_H-M   'P 1'
#
loop_
_entity.id
_entity.type
_entity.pdbx_description
1 polymer ?
#
loop_
_entity_poly.entity_id
_entity_poly.type
_entity_poly.pdbx_seq_one_letter_code
_entity_poly.pdbx_strand_id
1 'polypeptide(L)'
;GSSRTREETLERLGYSPASVLSGAAPKLIDEWQVIPQLWDDVRFEVDHRQKPGQFVLTGSALPADRSEILHTGTGRFAWLKMRTMSLFESGDSNGAVSLKALFEGENDVVGDNPLPIDRIAFLTCRGGWPQTLNQSDNIALTLAYQYLEAIVNTDVSRVDDVKRAPEKVRQFLGSYARNVGSQTAMTDIRNDIVKGMAEESF
;
A
#
# COMPACT_ATOMS: atom_id res chain seq x y z
N GLY A 1 -15.51 0.63 6.29
CA GLY A 1 -16.90 0.42 6.67
C GLY A 1 -17.13 0.77 8.12
N SER A 2 -18.36 1.14 8.52
CA SER A 2 -18.68 1.41 9.91
C SER A 2 -18.65 0.09 10.71
N SER A 3 -18.40 0.17 12.04
CA SER A 3 -18.46 -1.00 12.96
C SER A 3 -19.78 -1.76 12.84
N ARG A 4 -20.88 -1.05 12.67
CA ARG A 4 -22.21 -1.61 12.46
C ARG A 4 -22.31 -2.47 11.20
N THR A 5 -21.75 -2.01 10.07
CA THR A 5 -21.69 -2.77 8.81
C THR A 5 -20.84 -4.03 8.96
N ARG A 6 -19.80 -3.98 9.81
CA ARG A 6 -18.95 -5.14 10.11
C ARG A 6 -19.73 -6.20 10.89
N GLU A 7 -20.43 -5.82 11.96
CA GLU A 7 -21.23 -6.76 12.77
C GLU A 7 -22.34 -7.40 11.92
N GLU A 8 -23.09 -6.62 11.16
CA GLU A 8 -24.10 -7.13 10.24
C GLU A 8 -23.52 -8.09 9.20
N THR A 9 -22.31 -7.83 8.72
CA THR A 9 -21.64 -8.71 7.76
C THR A 9 -21.19 -10.01 8.42
N LEU A 10 -20.64 -9.95 9.64
CA LEU A 10 -20.23 -11.13 10.40
C LEU A 10 -21.43 -12.02 10.75
N GLU A 11 -22.55 -11.44 11.17
CA GLU A 11 -23.78 -12.18 11.42
C GLU A 11 -24.29 -12.87 10.15
N ARG A 12 -24.30 -12.17 9.02
CA ARG A 12 -24.73 -12.73 7.73
C ARG A 12 -23.80 -13.83 7.24
N LEU A 13 -22.48 -13.71 7.45
CA LEU A 13 -21.53 -14.77 7.14
C LEU A 13 -21.75 -16.00 7.99
N GLY A 14 -22.03 -15.84 9.29
CA GLY A 14 -22.34 -16.95 10.18
C GLY A 14 -23.58 -17.75 9.78
N TYR A 15 -24.59 -17.10 9.17
CA TYR A 15 -25.80 -17.76 8.68
C TYR A 15 -25.68 -18.28 7.25
N SER A 16 -25.04 -17.54 6.35
CA SER A 16 -24.92 -17.92 4.95
C SER A 16 -23.82 -17.12 4.25
N PRO A 17 -22.59 -17.62 4.16
CA PRO A 17 -21.51 -17.01 3.38
C PRO A 17 -21.93 -16.72 1.94
N ALA A 18 -22.64 -17.64 1.32
CA ALA A 18 -23.16 -17.50 -0.03
C ALA A 18 -24.05 -16.27 -0.21
N SER A 19 -24.80 -15.86 0.81
CA SER A 19 -25.66 -14.66 0.74
C SER A 19 -24.85 -13.38 0.68
N VAL A 20 -23.70 -13.32 1.34
CA VAL A 20 -22.79 -12.17 1.30
C VAL A 20 -22.05 -12.10 -0.05
N LEU A 21 -21.72 -13.26 -0.60
CA LEU A 21 -20.97 -13.38 -1.86
C LEU A 21 -21.88 -13.38 -3.10
N SER A 22 -23.18 -13.50 -2.94
CA SER A 22 -24.16 -13.47 -4.03
C SER A 22 -24.26 -12.08 -4.68
N GLY A 23 -24.83 -12.03 -5.89
CA GLY A 23 -25.12 -10.80 -6.63
C GLY A 23 -24.25 -10.60 -7.86
N ALA A 24 -24.19 -9.35 -8.33
CA ALA A 24 -23.46 -9.01 -9.54
C ALA A 24 -21.94 -9.20 -9.38
N ALA A 25 -21.31 -9.62 -10.48
CA ALA A 25 -19.86 -9.74 -10.58
C ALA A 25 -19.30 -8.66 -11.53
N PRO A 26 -18.07 -8.16 -11.29
CA PRO A 26 -17.21 -8.46 -10.15
C PRO A 26 -17.72 -7.84 -8.84
N LYS A 27 -17.57 -8.55 -7.74
CA LYS A 27 -17.91 -8.07 -6.41
C LYS A 27 -16.66 -7.61 -5.66
N LEU A 28 -16.66 -6.36 -5.21
CA LEU A 28 -15.59 -5.79 -4.40
C LEU A 28 -15.81 -6.16 -2.92
N ILE A 29 -14.78 -6.69 -2.28
CA ILE A 29 -14.68 -6.95 -0.84
C ILE A 29 -13.49 -6.15 -0.34
N ASP A 30 -13.78 -5.04 0.33
CA ASP A 30 -12.75 -4.15 0.87
C ASP A 30 -12.39 -4.56 2.29
N GLU A 31 -11.08 -4.42 2.62
CA GLU A 31 -10.50 -4.82 3.92
C GLU A 31 -10.81 -6.28 4.28
N TRP A 32 -10.66 -7.20 3.31
CA TRP A 32 -11.00 -8.61 3.48
C TRP A 32 -10.28 -9.26 4.67
N GLN A 33 -9.07 -8.79 5.03
CA GLN A 33 -8.28 -9.31 6.15
C GLN A 33 -8.94 -9.10 7.52
N VAL A 34 -9.96 -8.27 7.61
CA VAL A 34 -10.77 -8.07 8.83
C VAL A 34 -11.65 -9.29 9.13
N ILE A 35 -11.95 -10.09 8.10
CA ILE A 35 -12.73 -11.33 8.19
C ILE A 35 -12.00 -12.39 7.35
N PRO A 36 -10.94 -13.03 7.89
CA PRO A 36 -10.09 -13.95 7.13
C PRO A 36 -10.83 -15.14 6.51
N GLN A 37 -11.92 -15.59 7.13
CA GLN A 37 -12.78 -16.68 6.62
C GLN A 37 -13.33 -16.40 5.22
N LEU A 38 -13.52 -15.11 4.86
CA LEU A 38 -13.94 -14.72 3.51
C LEU A 38 -13.02 -15.23 2.40
N TRP A 39 -11.74 -15.46 2.71
CA TRP A 39 -10.81 -16.02 1.76
C TRP A 39 -11.22 -17.41 1.27
N ASP A 40 -11.55 -18.31 2.19
CA ASP A 40 -11.98 -19.65 1.87
C ASP A 40 -13.38 -19.70 1.24
N ASP A 41 -14.28 -18.83 1.69
CA ASP A 41 -15.62 -18.68 1.12
C ASP A 41 -15.56 -18.19 -0.33
N VAL A 42 -14.73 -17.18 -0.62
CA VAL A 42 -14.52 -16.68 -1.99
C VAL A 42 -13.88 -17.75 -2.86
N ARG A 43 -12.89 -18.48 -2.36
CA ARG A 43 -12.30 -19.60 -3.09
C ARG A 43 -13.34 -20.66 -3.45
N PHE A 44 -14.18 -21.04 -2.50
CA PHE A 44 -15.26 -21.99 -2.74
C PHE A 44 -16.23 -21.49 -3.81
N GLU A 45 -16.64 -20.23 -3.73
CA GLU A 45 -17.53 -19.62 -4.72
C GLU A 45 -16.90 -19.56 -6.12
N VAL A 46 -15.61 -19.24 -6.22
CA VAL A 46 -14.87 -19.23 -7.50
C VAL A 46 -14.84 -20.64 -8.11
N ASP A 47 -14.56 -21.66 -7.29
CA ASP A 47 -14.58 -23.05 -7.73
C ASP A 47 -15.98 -23.50 -8.21
N HIS A 48 -17.03 -23.02 -7.55
CA HIS A 48 -18.41 -23.36 -7.88
C HIS A 48 -18.89 -22.68 -9.16
N ARG A 49 -18.56 -21.40 -9.34
CA ARG A 49 -19.00 -20.60 -10.50
C ARG A 49 -18.18 -20.86 -11.76
N GLN A 50 -16.94 -21.36 -11.61
CA GLN A 50 -16.02 -21.68 -12.72
C GLN A 50 -15.84 -20.53 -13.73
N LYS A 51 -15.86 -19.28 -13.28
CA LYS A 51 -15.68 -18.07 -14.10
C LYS A 51 -14.64 -17.18 -13.48
N PRO A 52 -13.69 -16.63 -14.25
CA PRO A 52 -12.72 -15.66 -13.76
C PRO A 52 -13.36 -14.31 -13.46
N GLY A 53 -12.67 -13.47 -12.67
CA GLY A 53 -13.06 -12.08 -12.44
C GLY A 53 -14.34 -11.90 -11.63
N GLN A 54 -14.68 -12.86 -10.75
CA GLN A 54 -15.91 -12.80 -9.95
C GLN A 54 -15.79 -11.88 -8.74
N PHE A 55 -14.59 -11.79 -8.17
CA PHE A 55 -14.34 -11.04 -6.95
C PHE A 55 -13.07 -10.21 -7.06
N VAL A 56 -13.07 -9.07 -6.38
CA VAL A 56 -11.90 -8.22 -6.14
C VAL A 56 -11.79 -8.05 -4.63
N LEU A 57 -10.71 -8.58 -4.05
CA LEU A 57 -10.41 -8.43 -2.64
C LEU A 57 -9.36 -7.35 -2.48
N THR A 58 -9.63 -6.34 -1.67
CA THR A 58 -8.67 -5.28 -1.36
C THR A 58 -8.35 -5.28 0.13
N GLY A 59 -7.13 -4.92 0.48
CA GLY A 59 -6.69 -4.82 1.86
C GLY A 59 -5.32 -4.17 1.97
N SER A 60 -5.09 -3.52 3.08
CA SER A 60 -3.83 -2.82 3.38
C SER A 60 -2.75 -3.75 3.93
N ALA A 61 -3.13 -4.93 4.44
CA ALA A 61 -2.22 -5.89 5.05
C ALA A 61 -2.73 -7.33 4.83
N LEU A 62 -1.87 -8.29 5.11
CA LEU A 62 -2.28 -9.67 5.29
C LEU A 62 -2.87 -9.84 6.69
N PRO A 63 -3.81 -10.80 6.93
CA PRO A 63 -4.30 -11.07 8.26
C PRO A 63 -3.17 -11.35 9.24
N ALA A 64 -3.27 -10.80 10.45
CA ALA A 64 -2.31 -11.05 11.52
C ALA A 64 -2.31 -12.53 11.92
N ASP A 65 -3.49 -13.12 12.01
CA ASP A 65 -3.66 -14.55 12.17
C ASP A 65 -4.00 -15.21 10.84
N ARG A 66 -3.06 -16.04 10.36
CA ARG A 66 -3.21 -16.82 9.13
C ARG A 66 -3.77 -18.21 9.39
N SER A 67 -3.96 -18.63 10.66
CA SER A 67 -4.50 -19.94 11.00
C SER A 67 -5.95 -20.10 10.57
N GLU A 68 -6.67 -18.99 10.41
CA GLU A 68 -8.04 -18.97 9.89
C GLU A 68 -8.12 -19.14 8.37
N ILE A 69 -6.99 -19.07 7.65
CA ILE A 69 -6.92 -19.32 6.21
C ILE A 69 -6.50 -20.77 6.01
N LEU A 70 -7.47 -21.63 5.71
CA LEU A 70 -7.23 -23.05 5.57
C LEU A 70 -6.55 -23.43 4.24
N HIS A 71 -6.69 -22.58 3.20
CA HIS A 71 -6.23 -22.88 1.87
C HIS A 71 -5.41 -21.74 1.26
N THR A 72 -4.36 -22.08 0.51
CA THR A 72 -3.45 -21.10 -0.11
C THR A 72 -4.09 -20.27 -1.23
N GLY A 73 -5.21 -20.71 -1.79
CA GLY A 73 -5.86 -20.05 -2.93
C GLY A 73 -5.07 -20.16 -4.26
N THR A 74 -4.01 -20.95 -4.30
CA THR A 74 -3.17 -21.11 -5.51
C THR A 74 -4.02 -21.51 -6.72
N GLY A 75 -3.83 -20.80 -7.83
CA GLY A 75 -4.56 -21.00 -9.08
C GLY A 75 -5.98 -20.38 -9.13
N ARG A 76 -6.46 -19.78 -8.03
CA ARG A 76 -7.77 -19.10 -7.97
C ARG A 76 -7.64 -17.60 -7.83
N PHE A 77 -6.55 -17.13 -7.22
CA PHE A 77 -6.28 -15.71 -6.98
C PHE A 77 -5.12 -15.23 -7.82
N ALA A 78 -5.28 -14.06 -8.41
CA ALA A 78 -4.20 -13.27 -8.98
C ALA A 78 -3.88 -12.11 -8.02
N TRP A 79 -2.61 -11.91 -7.74
CA TRP A 79 -2.15 -10.84 -6.85
C TRP A 79 -1.77 -9.61 -7.65
N LEU A 80 -2.37 -8.48 -7.31
CA LEU A 80 -2.00 -7.18 -7.82
C LEU A 80 -1.54 -6.30 -6.66
N LYS A 81 -0.25 -5.98 -6.64
CA LYS A 81 0.28 -5.04 -5.66
C LYS A 81 0.03 -3.61 -6.14
N MET A 82 -0.87 -2.90 -5.47
CA MET A 82 -1.00 -1.46 -5.68
C MET A 82 0.25 -0.75 -5.16
N ARG A 83 0.76 0.14 -5.98
CA ARG A 83 1.87 1.01 -5.62
C ARG A 83 1.38 2.44 -5.47
N THR A 84 2.21 3.29 -4.90
CA THR A 84 1.98 4.73 -4.92
C THR A 84 1.89 5.24 -6.36
N MET A 85 1.11 6.28 -6.59
CA MET A 85 0.91 6.91 -7.89
C MET A 85 2.25 7.37 -8.48
N SER A 86 2.50 7.01 -9.72
CA SER A 86 3.68 7.41 -10.47
C SER A 86 3.56 8.85 -10.99
N LEU A 87 4.68 9.43 -11.41
CA LEU A 87 4.69 10.76 -12.05
C LEU A 87 3.94 10.76 -13.40
N PHE A 88 3.85 9.62 -14.07
CA PHE A 88 3.04 9.47 -15.28
C PHE A 88 1.54 9.56 -14.96
N GLU A 89 1.08 8.85 -13.93
CA GLU A 89 -0.32 8.88 -13.49
C GLU A 89 -0.73 10.25 -12.94
N SER A 90 0.19 11.00 -12.35
CA SER A 90 -0.07 12.37 -11.89
C SER A 90 0.05 13.43 -12.99
N GLY A 91 0.44 13.05 -14.20
CA GLY A 91 0.62 13.98 -15.32
C GLY A 91 1.91 14.81 -15.27
N ASP A 92 2.80 14.54 -14.30
CA ASP A 92 4.10 15.23 -14.16
C ASP A 92 5.18 14.59 -15.05
N SER A 93 4.93 13.44 -15.68
CA SER A 93 5.78 12.79 -16.68
C SER A 93 5.01 12.54 -17.98
N ASN A 94 5.63 12.80 -19.10
CA ASN A 94 5.06 12.55 -20.43
C ASN A 94 5.16 11.08 -20.88
N GLY A 95 5.88 10.23 -20.11
CA GLY A 95 6.06 8.82 -20.46
C GLY A 95 6.93 8.59 -21.71
N ALA A 96 7.74 9.55 -22.14
CA ALA A 96 8.56 9.44 -23.33
C ALA A 96 9.53 8.25 -23.29
N VAL A 97 9.95 7.85 -22.09
CA VAL A 97 10.76 6.65 -21.88
C VAL A 97 9.95 5.59 -21.20
N SER A 98 9.73 4.44 -21.84
CA SER A 98 9.00 3.29 -21.32
C SER A 98 9.96 2.20 -20.87
N LEU A 99 9.90 1.85 -19.57
CA LEU A 99 10.69 0.74 -19.04
C LEU A 99 10.34 -0.58 -19.74
N LYS A 100 9.05 -0.78 -20.08
CA LYS A 100 8.60 -1.96 -20.83
C LYS A 100 9.26 -2.01 -22.20
N ALA A 101 9.25 -0.91 -22.94
CA ALA A 101 9.87 -0.84 -24.27
C ALA A 101 11.39 -1.10 -24.21
N LEU A 102 12.07 -0.61 -23.17
CA LEU A 102 13.50 -0.93 -22.93
C LEU A 102 13.75 -2.43 -22.75
N PHE A 103 12.89 -3.13 -22.01
CA PHE A 103 12.97 -4.58 -21.86
C PHE A 103 12.63 -5.33 -23.16
N GLU A 104 11.84 -4.75 -24.03
CA GLU A 104 11.48 -5.29 -25.35
C GLU A 104 12.56 -4.99 -26.43
N GLY A 105 13.65 -4.31 -26.04
CA GLY A 105 14.82 -4.05 -26.90
C GLY A 105 14.81 -2.70 -27.60
N GLU A 106 13.94 -1.79 -27.21
CA GLU A 106 14.01 -0.40 -27.69
C GLU A 106 15.24 0.27 -27.08
N ASN A 107 16.17 0.70 -27.94
CA ASN A 107 17.45 1.29 -27.52
C ASN A 107 17.48 2.82 -27.70
N ASP A 108 16.48 3.39 -28.34
CA ASP A 108 16.42 4.84 -28.60
C ASP A 108 15.76 5.53 -27.40
N VAL A 109 16.58 5.82 -26.38
CA VAL A 109 16.14 6.45 -25.13
C VAL A 109 16.33 7.95 -25.26
N VAL A 110 15.40 8.61 -25.93
CA VAL A 110 15.37 10.07 -26.03
C VAL A 110 14.17 10.58 -25.27
N GLY A 111 14.41 11.22 -24.15
CA GLY A 111 13.38 11.86 -23.34
C GLY A 111 13.82 13.24 -22.90
N ASP A 112 12.97 14.23 -23.12
CA ASP A 112 13.13 15.57 -22.57
C ASP A 112 12.25 15.71 -21.33
N ASN A 113 12.80 16.31 -20.28
CA ASN A 113 12.07 16.59 -19.06
C ASN A 113 12.14 18.09 -18.75
N PRO A 114 11.06 18.84 -19.00
CA PRO A 114 11.02 20.27 -18.79
C PRO A 114 10.89 20.68 -17.31
N LEU A 115 10.83 19.71 -16.37
CA LEU A 115 10.63 20.01 -14.96
C LEU A 115 11.87 20.69 -14.35
N PRO A 116 11.74 21.89 -13.77
CA PRO A 116 12.81 22.53 -13.03
C PRO A 116 13.08 21.80 -11.71
N ILE A 117 14.27 22.00 -11.17
CA ILE A 117 14.72 21.30 -9.95
C ILE A 117 13.79 21.52 -8.76
N ASP A 118 13.25 22.73 -8.62
CA ASP A 118 12.30 23.04 -7.53
C ASP A 118 11.01 22.24 -7.65
N ARG A 119 10.56 22.02 -8.89
CA ARG A 119 9.37 21.17 -9.12
C ARG A 119 9.67 19.69 -8.80
N ILE A 120 10.85 19.21 -9.15
CA ILE A 120 11.29 17.84 -8.80
C ILE A 120 11.36 17.69 -7.27
N ALA A 121 11.91 18.67 -6.56
CA ALA A 121 11.96 18.68 -5.10
C ALA A 121 10.55 18.66 -4.49
N PHE A 122 9.64 19.50 -5.00
CA PHE A 122 8.24 19.49 -4.59
C PHE A 122 7.60 18.13 -4.80
N LEU A 123 7.71 17.52 -5.98
CA LEU A 123 7.13 16.23 -6.30
C LEU A 123 7.67 15.11 -5.42
N THR A 124 8.93 15.18 -5.05
CA THR A 124 9.55 14.25 -4.10
C THR A 124 8.90 14.36 -2.72
N CYS A 125 8.69 15.59 -2.23
CA CYS A 125 8.05 15.83 -0.93
C CYS A 125 6.54 15.54 -0.94
N ARG A 126 5.85 15.86 -2.03
CA ARG A 126 4.42 15.56 -2.21
C ARG A 126 4.17 14.04 -2.16
N GLY A 127 5.07 13.27 -2.76
CA GLY A 127 4.92 11.84 -2.90
C GLY A 127 3.82 11.42 -3.89
N GLY A 128 3.48 10.13 -3.89
CA GLY A 128 2.49 9.54 -4.79
C GLY A 128 1.09 9.38 -4.18
N TRP A 129 0.60 10.40 -3.49
CA TRP A 129 -0.73 10.41 -2.85
C TRP A 129 -1.78 11.03 -3.77
N PRO A 130 -2.79 10.26 -4.27
CA PRO A 130 -3.80 10.80 -5.18
C PRO A 130 -4.57 12.00 -4.62
N GLN A 131 -4.78 12.07 -3.32
CA GLN A 131 -5.47 13.19 -2.66
C GLN A 131 -4.74 14.53 -2.78
N THR A 132 -3.44 14.51 -3.12
CA THR A 132 -2.65 15.73 -3.33
C THR A 132 -2.84 16.34 -4.72
N LEU A 133 -3.45 15.60 -5.64
CA LEU A 133 -3.76 16.12 -6.96
C LEU A 133 -4.81 17.24 -6.87
N ASN A 134 -4.64 18.23 -7.74
CA ASN A 134 -5.54 19.39 -7.82
C ASN A 134 -5.58 20.24 -6.54
N GLN A 135 -4.60 20.09 -5.65
CA GLN A 135 -4.40 20.93 -4.47
C GLN A 135 -3.32 21.98 -4.75
N SER A 136 -3.34 23.09 -4.00
CA SER A 136 -2.18 23.98 -3.99
C SER A 136 -0.96 23.28 -3.39
N ASP A 137 0.24 23.69 -3.77
CA ASP A 137 1.49 23.07 -3.32
C ASP A 137 1.57 22.99 -1.79
N ASN A 138 1.19 24.04 -1.09
CA ASN A 138 1.19 24.08 0.38
C ASN A 138 0.22 23.04 0.99
N ILE A 139 -0.98 22.90 0.41
CA ILE A 139 -1.96 21.92 0.87
C ILE A 139 -1.44 20.50 0.58
N ALA A 140 -0.89 20.27 -0.61
CA ALA A 140 -0.35 18.97 -0.98
C ALA A 140 0.78 18.51 -0.04
N LEU A 141 1.71 19.39 0.31
CA LEU A 141 2.76 19.11 1.28
C LEU A 141 2.22 18.88 2.69
N THR A 142 1.24 19.67 3.10
CA THR A 142 0.58 19.46 4.40
C THR A 142 -0.09 18.10 4.49
N LEU A 143 -0.81 17.67 3.46
CA LEU A 143 -1.44 16.35 3.40
C LEU A 143 -0.40 15.22 3.48
N ALA A 144 0.71 15.32 2.74
CA ALA A 144 1.79 14.35 2.79
C ALA A 144 2.40 14.26 4.20
N TYR A 145 2.62 15.39 4.85
CA TYR A 145 3.11 15.44 6.24
C TYR A 145 2.13 14.81 7.22
N GLN A 146 0.84 15.15 7.14
CA GLN A 146 -0.19 14.58 8.00
C GLN A 146 -0.30 13.07 7.83
N TYR A 147 -0.09 12.56 6.62
CA TYR A 147 -0.05 11.14 6.38
C TYR A 147 1.14 10.46 7.07
N LEU A 148 2.33 11.06 7.00
CA LEU A 148 3.49 10.59 7.74
C LEU A 148 3.22 10.54 9.25
N GLU A 149 2.58 11.58 9.80
CA GLU A 149 2.19 11.64 11.20
C GLU A 149 1.24 10.50 11.58
N ALA A 150 0.26 10.21 10.73
CA ALA A 150 -0.67 9.10 10.96
C ALA A 150 0.06 7.74 10.98
N ILE A 151 0.98 7.51 10.04
CA ILE A 151 1.80 6.30 10.00
C ILE A 151 2.60 6.16 11.28
N VAL A 152 3.33 7.21 11.67
CA VAL A 152 4.24 7.19 12.84
C VAL A 152 3.48 6.96 14.14
N ASN A 153 2.35 7.63 14.31
CA ASN A 153 1.64 7.63 15.60
C ASN A 153 0.62 6.48 15.72
N THR A 154 0.17 5.90 14.61
CA THR A 154 -0.96 4.97 14.63
C THR A 154 -0.69 3.68 13.86
N ASP A 155 -0.41 3.78 12.57
CA ASP A 155 -0.50 2.62 11.67
C ASP A 155 0.59 1.57 11.92
N VAL A 156 1.81 2.01 12.20
CA VAL A 156 2.95 1.10 12.44
C VAL A 156 2.69 0.18 13.65
N SER A 157 1.96 0.65 14.67
CA SER A 157 1.61 -0.16 15.84
C SER A 157 0.41 -1.08 15.62
N ARG A 158 -0.42 -0.81 14.59
CA ARG A 158 -1.59 -1.62 14.24
C ARG A 158 -1.27 -2.86 13.42
N VAL A 159 -0.11 -2.89 12.77
CA VAL A 159 0.25 -4.00 11.85
C VAL A 159 0.40 -5.33 12.60
N ASP A 160 0.90 -5.30 13.82
CA ASP A 160 1.22 -6.49 14.64
C ASP A 160 0.90 -6.31 16.12
N ASP A 161 0.07 -5.32 16.48
CA ASP A 161 -0.30 -4.94 17.85
C ASP A 161 0.90 -4.64 18.79
N VAL A 162 2.09 -4.45 18.22
CA VAL A 162 3.29 -4.08 18.99
C VAL A 162 3.37 -2.56 19.11
N LYS A 163 3.26 -2.05 20.34
CA LYS A 163 3.45 -0.62 20.61
C LYS A 163 4.88 -0.20 20.33
N ARG A 164 5.05 0.75 19.42
CA ARG A 164 6.32 1.35 19.07
C ARG A 164 6.36 2.80 19.50
N ALA A 165 7.51 3.24 20.00
CA ALA A 165 7.72 4.65 20.33
C ALA A 165 7.77 5.47 19.02
N PRO A 166 6.92 6.51 18.86
CA PRO A 166 6.86 7.32 17.64
C PRO A 166 8.23 7.88 17.22
N GLU A 167 9.04 8.30 18.19
CA GLU A 167 10.40 8.81 17.94
C GLU A 167 11.30 7.79 17.24
N LYS A 168 11.26 6.53 17.70
CA LYS A 168 12.04 5.45 17.06
C LYS A 168 11.55 5.16 15.65
N VAL A 169 10.25 5.28 15.40
CA VAL A 169 9.66 5.13 14.06
C VAL A 169 10.15 6.27 13.16
N ARG A 170 10.15 7.52 13.63
CA ARG A 170 10.67 8.67 12.86
C ARG A 170 12.13 8.49 12.52
N GLN A 171 12.97 8.13 13.50
CA GLN A 171 14.39 7.90 13.26
C GLN A 171 14.63 6.79 12.25
N PHE A 172 13.88 5.69 12.34
CA PHE A 172 13.93 4.62 11.34
C PHE A 172 13.54 5.11 9.96
N LEU A 173 12.41 5.81 9.82
CA LEU A 173 11.95 6.34 8.54
C LEU A 173 12.94 7.35 7.96
N GLY A 174 13.52 8.21 8.79
CA GLY A 174 14.56 9.15 8.38
C GLY A 174 15.82 8.47 7.88
N SER A 175 16.32 7.47 8.60
CA SER A 175 17.47 6.67 8.16
C SER A 175 17.15 5.89 6.87
N TYR A 176 15.98 5.27 6.80
CA TYR A 176 15.55 4.56 5.61
C TYR A 176 15.45 5.49 4.39
N ALA A 177 14.89 6.69 4.56
CA ALA A 177 14.75 7.67 3.47
C ALA A 177 16.10 8.12 2.91
N ARG A 178 17.13 8.30 3.77
CA ARG A 178 18.50 8.62 3.30
C ARG A 178 19.13 7.52 2.46
N ASN A 179 18.68 6.28 2.63
CA ASN A 179 19.22 5.10 1.99
C ASN A 179 18.35 4.54 0.87
N VAL A 180 17.21 5.19 0.54
CA VAL A 180 16.33 4.76 -0.56
C VAL A 180 17.09 4.78 -1.89
N GLY A 181 16.95 3.68 -2.65
CA GLY A 181 17.63 3.53 -3.94
C GLY A 181 19.10 3.10 -3.85
N SER A 182 19.61 2.84 -2.65
CA SER A 182 20.96 2.30 -2.43
C SER A 182 20.92 0.79 -2.10
N GLN A 183 22.08 0.14 -2.13
CA GLN A 183 22.26 -1.25 -1.70
C GLN A 183 22.70 -1.33 -0.22
N THR A 184 22.13 -0.50 0.63
CA THR A 184 22.50 -0.42 2.05
C THR A 184 21.92 -1.59 2.83
N ALA A 185 22.74 -2.24 3.64
CA ALA A 185 22.30 -3.31 4.51
C ALA A 185 21.43 -2.78 5.67
N MET A 186 20.52 -3.60 6.19
CA MET A 186 19.68 -3.24 7.34
C MET A 186 20.49 -2.94 8.60
N THR A 187 21.68 -3.54 8.71
CA THR A 187 22.64 -3.25 9.79
C THR A 187 23.14 -1.82 9.75
N ASP A 188 23.35 -1.25 8.58
CA ASP A 188 23.85 0.12 8.40
C ASP A 188 22.75 1.14 8.75
N ILE A 189 21.50 0.87 8.34
CA ILE A 189 20.33 1.65 8.75
C ILE A 189 20.20 1.66 10.27
N ARG A 190 20.36 0.49 10.91
CA ARG A 190 20.34 0.38 12.38
C ARG A 190 21.46 1.19 13.04
N ASN A 191 22.67 1.11 12.51
CA ASN A 191 23.83 1.83 13.05
C ASN A 191 23.68 3.34 12.90
N ASP A 192 23.09 3.81 11.80
CA ASP A 192 22.77 5.21 11.56
C ASP A 192 21.76 5.75 12.60
N ILE A 193 20.74 4.97 12.94
CA ILE A 193 19.77 5.32 13.99
C ILE A 193 20.46 5.44 15.35
N VAL A 194 21.32 4.49 15.71
CA VAL A 194 22.03 4.48 17.00
C VAL A 194 22.96 5.68 17.14
N LYS A 195 23.65 6.07 16.06
CA LYS A 195 24.51 7.26 16.04
C LYS A 195 23.69 8.55 16.22
N GLY A 196 22.58 8.69 15.50
CA GLY A 196 21.69 9.85 15.64
C GLY A 196 21.15 10.01 17.08
N MET A 197 20.80 8.93 17.75
CA MET A 197 20.38 8.96 19.16
C MET A 197 21.48 9.42 20.12
N ALA A 198 22.73 9.12 19.82
CA ALA A 198 23.86 9.54 20.64
C ALA A 198 24.17 11.04 20.48
N GLU A 199 23.93 11.60 19.30
CA GLU A 199 24.11 13.03 19.00
C GLU A 199 23.01 13.92 19.59
N GLU A 200 21.77 13.41 19.71
CA GLU A 200 20.63 14.13 20.31
C GLU A 200 20.67 14.16 21.86
N SER A 201 21.53 13.37 22.47
CA SER A 201 21.65 13.28 23.95
C SER A 201 22.74 14.19 24.55
N PHE A 202 23.31 15.10 23.76
CA PHE A 202 24.22 16.16 24.19
C PHE A 202 23.57 17.54 23.91
#